data_1ac6e96ff43279fac5af639db787bdc0
#
_entry.id   1ac6e96ff43279fac5af639db787bdc0
#
_cell.length_a   1.000
_cell.length_b   1.000
_cell.length_c   1.000
_cell.angle_alpha   90.00
_cell.angle_beta   90.00
_cell.angle_gamma   90.00
#
_symmetry.space_group_name_H-M   'P 1'
#
loop_
_entity.id
_entity.type
_entity.pdbx_description
1 polymer ?
#
loop_
_entity_poly.entity_id
_entity_poly.type
_entity_poly.pdbx_seq_one_letter_code
_entity_poly.pdbx_strand_id
1 'polypeptide(L)'
;MLWARLTWQAKDPAALAGELAGRLEVPARHGGLVAGARLLRLGTCELEVRPWIREGADDHPRPAGRLMLEPVPNGEEGPDPALPGAPDPVVLVGLGWCTVDLDRAEHDLEMWLGPPPAPPVAGDPAASDTPVDEHLGAVARLREGIGLPGAWTVLLEPSTEGRVAASLARDGEGPCALYLRPAAGLDPWIEAARERGVTVSARRDGPFGDQVLLASGPSGPHVVVTEGRSPVPPDAPAGTIAQ
;
A
#
# COMPACT_ATOMS: atom_id res chain seq x y z
N MET A 1 -3.98 -12.49 15.84
CA MET A 1 -3.77 -11.41 14.87
C MET A 1 -3.93 -12.03 13.51
N LEU A 2 -4.90 -11.62 12.71
CA LEU A 2 -5.06 -12.12 11.35
C LEU A 2 -3.98 -11.44 10.47
N TRP A 3 -3.14 -12.25 9.86
CA TRP A 3 -2.18 -11.77 8.86
C TRP A 3 -2.88 -11.65 7.51
N ALA A 4 -2.52 -10.65 6.75
CA ALA A 4 -2.99 -10.52 5.38
C ALA A 4 -1.80 -10.58 4.43
N ARG A 5 -2.03 -11.20 3.27
CA ARG A 5 -1.06 -11.27 2.17
C ARG A 5 -1.43 -10.27 1.11
N LEU A 6 -0.47 -9.49 0.68
CA LEU A 6 -0.64 -8.56 -0.43
C LEU A 6 -0.26 -9.26 -1.74
N THR A 7 -1.20 -9.35 -2.66
CA THR A 7 -0.97 -10.01 -3.95
C THR A 7 -1.30 -9.07 -5.11
N TRP A 8 -0.48 -9.13 -6.16
CA TRP A 8 -0.69 -8.39 -7.39
C TRP A 8 -0.79 -9.36 -8.56
N GLN A 9 -1.96 -9.49 -9.14
CA GLN A 9 -2.17 -10.36 -10.30
C GLN A 9 -1.70 -9.68 -11.58
N ALA A 10 -0.84 -10.34 -12.34
CA ALA A 10 -0.27 -9.80 -13.58
C ALA A 10 -0.32 -10.83 -14.71
N LYS A 11 -0.38 -10.34 -15.95
CA LYS A 11 -0.26 -11.21 -17.15
C LYS A 11 1.13 -11.82 -17.24
N ASP A 12 2.15 -11.03 -16.94
CA ASP A 12 3.55 -11.46 -16.86
C ASP A 12 4.12 -11.05 -15.50
N PRO A 13 4.05 -11.94 -14.49
CA PRO A 13 4.56 -11.66 -13.16
C PRO A 13 6.07 -11.40 -13.13
N ALA A 14 6.83 -12.07 -14.00
CA ALA A 14 8.28 -11.90 -14.03
C ALA A 14 8.67 -10.53 -14.55
N ALA A 15 8.02 -10.06 -15.62
CA ALA A 15 8.24 -8.72 -16.16
C ALA A 15 7.84 -7.65 -15.16
N LEU A 16 6.64 -7.74 -14.56
CA LEU A 16 6.16 -6.77 -13.57
C LEU A 16 7.05 -6.74 -12.33
N ALA A 17 7.39 -7.90 -11.77
CA ALA A 17 8.25 -7.97 -10.60
C ALA A 17 9.66 -7.43 -10.91
N GLY A 18 10.22 -7.73 -12.09
CA GLY A 18 11.50 -7.17 -12.54
C GLY A 18 11.45 -5.65 -12.70
N GLU A 19 10.38 -5.12 -13.26
CA GLU A 19 10.16 -3.68 -13.38
C GLU A 19 10.08 -2.99 -12.02
N LEU A 20 9.26 -3.50 -11.09
CA LEU A 20 9.14 -2.98 -9.74
C LEU A 20 10.46 -3.09 -8.97
N ALA A 21 11.12 -4.25 -9.07
CA ALA A 21 12.41 -4.48 -8.44
C ALA A 21 13.46 -3.46 -8.87
N GLY A 22 13.56 -3.20 -10.18
CA GLY A 22 14.49 -2.20 -10.71
C GLY A 22 14.13 -0.77 -10.32
N ARG A 23 12.85 -0.42 -10.30
CA ARG A 23 12.40 0.93 -9.92
C ARG A 23 12.56 1.22 -8.42
N LEU A 24 12.32 0.22 -7.58
CA LEU A 24 12.32 0.34 -6.12
C LEU A 24 13.64 -0.11 -5.46
N GLU A 25 14.57 -0.67 -6.24
CA GLU A 25 15.82 -1.28 -5.75
C GLU A 25 15.62 -2.44 -4.78
N VAL A 26 14.50 -3.13 -4.88
CA VAL A 26 14.21 -4.29 -4.06
C VAL A 26 14.52 -5.58 -4.82
N PRO A 27 15.05 -6.63 -4.19
CA PRO A 27 15.27 -7.90 -4.85
C PRO A 27 13.94 -8.60 -5.16
N ALA A 28 13.77 -9.04 -6.42
CA ALA A 28 12.71 -9.97 -6.77
C ALA A 28 13.20 -11.41 -6.58
N ARG A 29 12.44 -12.23 -5.86
CA ARG A 29 12.77 -13.63 -5.58
C ARG A 29 11.78 -14.56 -6.28
N HIS A 30 12.25 -15.75 -6.64
CA HIS A 30 11.36 -16.84 -6.99
C HIS A 30 10.69 -17.35 -5.72
N GLY A 31 9.38 -17.46 -5.71
CA GLY A 31 8.62 -17.96 -4.57
C GLY A 31 7.16 -17.56 -4.67
N GLY A 32 6.41 -17.90 -3.64
CA GLY A 32 4.96 -17.68 -3.57
C GLY A 32 4.19 -18.99 -3.60
N LEU A 33 2.87 -18.90 -3.33
CA LEU A 33 1.99 -20.06 -3.28
C LEU A 33 1.64 -20.62 -4.67
N VAL A 34 1.86 -19.83 -5.70
CA VAL A 34 1.47 -20.15 -7.07
C VAL A 34 2.71 -20.30 -7.94
N ALA A 35 2.75 -21.33 -8.77
CA ALA A 35 3.83 -21.53 -9.74
C ALA A 35 4.00 -20.29 -10.63
N GLY A 36 5.22 -19.82 -10.80
CA GLY A 36 5.53 -18.62 -11.58
C GLY A 36 5.38 -17.28 -10.81
N ALA A 37 4.96 -17.30 -9.56
CA ALA A 37 4.93 -16.09 -8.74
C ALA A 37 6.34 -15.56 -8.42
N ARG A 38 6.38 -14.27 -8.07
CA ARG A 38 7.57 -13.55 -7.61
C ARG A 38 7.24 -12.81 -6.32
N LEU A 39 8.20 -12.77 -5.43
CA LEU A 39 8.10 -12.06 -4.16
C LEU A 39 9.00 -10.83 -4.17
N LEU A 40 8.44 -9.69 -3.77
CA LEU A 40 9.19 -8.48 -3.49
C LEU A 40 9.03 -8.14 -2.01
N ARG A 41 10.15 -7.92 -1.33
CA ARG A 41 10.14 -7.53 0.07
C ARG A 41 10.04 -6.01 0.20
N LEU A 42 9.06 -5.56 1.00
CA LEU A 42 8.76 -4.15 1.26
C LEU A 42 8.75 -3.92 2.78
N GLY A 43 9.93 -3.99 3.40
CA GLY A 43 10.08 -3.96 4.85
C GLY A 43 9.55 -5.25 5.50
N THR A 44 8.62 -5.12 6.42
CA THR A 44 7.95 -6.25 7.10
C THR A 44 6.87 -6.93 6.26
N CYS A 45 6.58 -6.39 5.08
CA CYS A 45 5.56 -6.92 4.16
C CYS A 45 6.21 -7.58 2.95
N GLU A 46 5.54 -8.57 2.40
CA GLU A 46 5.87 -9.16 1.10
C GLU A 46 4.74 -8.92 0.10
N LEU A 47 5.11 -8.46 -1.08
CA LEU A 47 4.22 -8.37 -2.23
C LEU A 47 4.44 -9.58 -3.11
N GLU A 48 3.42 -10.44 -3.23
CA GLU A 48 3.42 -11.56 -4.16
C GLU A 48 2.88 -11.08 -5.52
N VAL A 49 3.73 -11.09 -6.55
CA VAL A 49 3.32 -10.85 -7.93
C VAL A 49 3.09 -12.21 -8.57
N ARG A 50 1.83 -12.55 -8.85
CA ARG A 50 1.43 -13.86 -9.34
C ARG A 50 0.74 -13.83 -10.70
N PRO A 51 0.75 -14.95 -11.46
CA PRO A 51 -0.01 -15.05 -12.69
C PRO A 51 -1.48 -14.73 -12.47
N TRP A 52 -2.07 -14.04 -13.44
CA TRP A 52 -3.51 -13.87 -13.46
C TRP A 52 -4.17 -15.23 -13.71
N ILE A 53 -4.87 -15.74 -12.72
CA ILE A 53 -5.63 -17.00 -12.83
C ILE A 53 -7.07 -16.60 -13.16
N ARG A 54 -7.55 -17.10 -14.28
CA ARG A 54 -8.96 -16.97 -14.64
C ARG A 54 -9.75 -17.90 -13.72
N GLU A 55 -10.29 -17.36 -12.64
CA GLU A 55 -11.18 -18.12 -11.75
C GLU A 55 -12.52 -18.32 -12.44
N GLY A 56 -12.83 -19.59 -12.75
CA GLY A 56 -14.16 -20.07 -13.06
C GLY A 56 -14.90 -19.42 -14.24
N ALA A 57 -16.10 -19.93 -14.47
CA ALA A 57 -17.03 -19.53 -15.53
C ALA A 57 -17.81 -18.23 -15.20
N ASP A 58 -17.32 -17.36 -14.33
CA ASP A 58 -17.91 -16.05 -14.14
C ASP A 58 -17.68 -15.20 -15.39
N ASP A 59 -18.79 -14.83 -16.05
CA ASP A 59 -18.83 -14.10 -17.32
C ASP A 59 -18.20 -12.70 -17.31
N HIS A 60 -17.65 -12.27 -16.16
CA HIS A 60 -16.98 -10.99 -16.04
C HIS A 60 -15.47 -11.21 -15.87
N PRO A 61 -14.67 -11.03 -16.95
CA PRO A 61 -13.22 -11.12 -16.85
C PRO A 61 -12.72 -10.01 -15.89
N ARG A 62 -12.26 -10.40 -14.70
CA ARG A 62 -11.58 -9.45 -13.80
C ARG A 62 -10.32 -8.94 -14.52
N PRO A 63 -10.08 -7.64 -14.53
CA PRO A 63 -8.96 -7.08 -15.26
C PRO A 63 -7.62 -7.60 -14.69
N ALA A 64 -6.70 -7.95 -15.58
CA ALA A 64 -5.31 -8.22 -15.19
C ALA A 64 -4.71 -6.94 -14.58
N GLY A 65 -3.96 -7.07 -13.48
CA GLY A 65 -3.35 -5.94 -12.80
C GLY A 65 -3.98 -5.57 -11.46
N ARG A 66 -4.84 -6.44 -10.92
CA ARG A 66 -5.53 -6.21 -9.66
C ARG A 66 -4.61 -6.45 -8.46
N LEU A 67 -4.58 -5.47 -7.55
CA LEU A 67 -4.04 -5.64 -6.21
C LEU A 67 -5.11 -6.25 -5.31
N MET A 68 -4.72 -7.18 -4.44
CA MET A 68 -5.64 -7.87 -3.52
C MET A 68 -5.00 -8.00 -2.15
N LEU A 69 -5.83 -7.94 -1.13
CA LEU A 69 -5.46 -8.26 0.24
C LEU A 69 -6.17 -9.59 0.59
N GLU A 70 -5.40 -10.64 0.82
CA GLU A 70 -5.93 -11.97 1.13
C GLU A 70 -5.66 -12.30 2.60
N PRO A 71 -6.68 -12.72 3.38
CA PRO A 71 -6.44 -13.19 4.73
C PRO A 71 -5.56 -14.45 4.69
N VAL A 72 -4.55 -14.49 5.56
CA VAL A 72 -3.73 -15.69 5.72
C VAL A 72 -4.43 -16.61 6.71
N PRO A 73 -4.69 -17.88 6.35
CA PRO A 73 -5.31 -18.84 7.25
C PRO A 73 -4.52 -18.97 8.56
N ASN A 74 -5.25 -19.12 9.68
CA ASN A 74 -4.62 -19.35 10.98
C ASN A 74 -3.76 -20.62 10.94
N GLY A 75 -2.46 -20.48 11.16
CA GLY A 75 -1.49 -21.57 11.18
C GLY A 75 -0.40 -21.50 10.10
N GLU A 76 -0.53 -20.63 9.10
CA GLU A 76 0.62 -20.28 8.27
C GLU A 76 1.50 -19.27 9.01
N GLU A 77 2.79 -19.56 9.10
CA GLU A 77 3.78 -18.61 9.62
C GLU A 77 3.80 -17.40 8.68
N GLY A 78 3.64 -16.20 9.26
CA GLY A 78 3.84 -14.96 8.53
C GLY A 78 5.27 -14.89 7.97
N PRO A 79 5.57 -13.95 7.06
CA PRO A 79 6.91 -13.77 6.54
C PRO A 79 7.91 -13.67 7.70
N ASP A 80 8.98 -14.46 7.63
CA ASP A 80 10.03 -14.50 8.66
C ASP A 80 10.59 -13.08 8.88
N PRO A 81 10.33 -12.43 10.03
CA PRO A 81 10.80 -11.08 10.28
C PRO A 81 12.34 -11.00 10.42
N ALA A 82 12.99 -12.14 10.50
CA ALA A 82 14.36 -12.24 10.99
C ALA A 82 15.39 -12.71 9.94
N LEU A 83 15.16 -12.46 8.65
CA LEU A 83 16.29 -12.62 7.75
C LEU A 83 17.29 -11.48 8.01
N PRO A 84 18.47 -11.75 8.62
CA PRO A 84 19.51 -10.76 8.81
C PRO A 84 20.03 -10.34 7.44
N GLY A 85 19.70 -9.14 7.02
CA GLY A 85 20.12 -8.54 5.77
C GLY A 85 20.28 -7.03 5.92
N ALA A 86 20.85 -6.41 4.90
CA ALA A 86 20.83 -4.94 4.81
C ALA A 86 19.40 -4.43 4.96
N PRO A 87 19.20 -3.24 5.56
CA PRO A 87 17.87 -2.65 5.69
C PRO A 87 17.20 -2.58 4.30
N ASP A 88 15.93 -2.95 4.25
CA ASP A 88 15.17 -2.89 2.99
C ASP A 88 15.19 -1.46 2.44
N PRO A 89 15.51 -1.27 1.16
CA PRO A 89 15.65 0.07 0.58
C PRO A 89 14.33 0.85 0.57
N VAL A 90 13.20 0.14 0.57
CA VAL A 90 11.87 0.71 0.72
C VAL A 90 11.01 -0.15 1.63
N VAL A 91 10.10 0.49 2.38
CA VAL A 91 9.13 -0.18 3.24
C VAL A 91 7.72 0.23 2.86
N LEU A 92 6.76 -0.70 2.94
CA LEU A 92 5.35 -0.41 2.79
C LEU A 92 4.86 0.29 4.06
N VAL A 93 4.37 1.52 3.91
CA VAL A 93 3.81 2.31 5.03
C VAL A 93 2.29 2.45 4.95
N GLY A 94 1.70 2.20 3.78
CA GLY A 94 0.27 2.26 3.60
C GLY A 94 -0.23 1.47 2.41
N LEU A 95 -1.46 0.96 2.54
CA LEU A 95 -2.25 0.35 1.48
C LEU A 95 -3.44 1.23 1.18
N GLY A 96 -3.51 1.79 -0.03
CA GLY A 96 -4.65 2.57 -0.50
C GLY A 96 -5.81 1.67 -0.89
N TRP A 97 -6.98 1.94 -0.33
CA TRP A 97 -8.23 1.24 -0.59
C TRP A 97 -9.26 2.22 -1.15
N CYS A 98 -9.62 2.08 -2.42
CA CYS A 98 -10.61 2.94 -3.04
C CYS A 98 -12.04 2.53 -2.67
N THR A 99 -12.87 3.52 -2.37
CA THR A 99 -14.28 3.36 -2.01
C THR A 99 -15.11 4.54 -2.49
N VAL A 100 -16.42 4.37 -2.58
CA VAL A 100 -17.39 5.46 -2.82
C VAL A 100 -17.95 6.04 -1.51
N ASP A 101 -17.64 5.42 -0.36
CA ASP A 101 -18.16 5.81 0.95
C ASP A 101 -17.17 5.40 2.03
N LEU A 102 -16.51 6.39 2.62
CA LEU A 102 -15.48 6.18 3.64
C LEU A 102 -16.04 5.51 4.90
N ASP A 103 -17.24 5.90 5.35
CA ASP A 103 -17.82 5.40 6.60
C ASP A 103 -18.23 3.93 6.45
N ARG A 104 -18.81 3.58 5.32
CA ARG A 104 -19.14 2.20 5.00
C ARG A 104 -17.90 1.34 4.86
N ALA A 105 -16.92 1.78 4.10
CA ALA A 105 -15.68 1.02 3.89
C ALA A 105 -14.92 0.80 5.20
N GLU A 106 -14.92 1.78 6.10
CA GLU A 106 -14.34 1.66 7.42
C GLU A 106 -15.02 0.58 8.24
N HIS A 107 -16.37 0.61 8.27
CA HIS A 107 -17.17 -0.41 8.96
C HIS A 107 -16.94 -1.82 8.38
N ASP A 108 -16.95 -1.96 7.05
CA ASP A 108 -16.73 -3.24 6.37
C ASP A 108 -15.33 -3.81 6.68
N LEU A 109 -14.30 -2.95 6.71
CA LEU A 109 -12.95 -3.36 7.10
C LEU A 109 -12.86 -3.78 8.57
N GLU A 110 -13.54 -3.10 9.49
CA GLU A 110 -13.62 -3.50 10.89
C GLU A 110 -14.28 -4.87 11.06
N MET A 111 -15.35 -5.11 10.33
CA MET A 111 -16.03 -6.41 10.36
C MET A 111 -15.16 -7.53 9.78
N TRP A 112 -14.36 -7.23 8.78
CA TRP A 112 -13.53 -8.23 8.10
C TRP A 112 -12.20 -8.50 8.83
N LEU A 113 -11.56 -7.47 9.39
CA LEU A 113 -10.22 -7.54 9.99
C LEU A 113 -10.24 -7.51 11.53
N GLY A 114 -11.39 -7.26 12.12
CA GLY A 114 -11.57 -6.99 13.52
C GLY A 114 -11.40 -5.50 13.88
N PRO A 115 -11.80 -5.11 15.10
CA PRO A 115 -11.68 -3.73 15.53
C PRO A 115 -10.21 -3.30 15.52
N PRO A 116 -9.92 -2.03 15.16
CA PRO A 116 -8.57 -1.51 15.24
C PRO A 116 -8.04 -1.62 16.66
N PRO A 117 -6.72 -1.77 16.85
CA PRO A 117 -6.15 -1.62 18.18
C PRO A 117 -6.61 -0.28 18.75
N ALA A 118 -6.95 -0.26 20.06
CA ALA A 118 -7.49 0.94 20.69
C ALA A 118 -6.65 2.17 20.32
N PRO A 119 -7.27 3.27 19.84
CA PRO A 119 -6.52 4.44 19.45
C PRO A 119 -5.66 4.90 20.62
N PRO A 120 -4.43 5.34 20.41
CA PRO A 120 -3.70 6.05 21.46
C PRO A 120 -4.60 7.18 21.93
N VAL A 121 -4.79 7.29 23.25
CA VAL A 121 -5.74 8.19 23.92
C VAL A 121 -5.84 9.53 23.18
N ALA A 122 -7.00 9.81 22.62
CA ALA A 122 -7.23 10.86 21.65
C ALA A 122 -6.87 12.24 22.21
N GLY A 123 -5.97 12.93 21.53
CA GLY A 123 -6.03 14.38 21.41
C GLY A 123 -7.26 14.71 20.54
N ASP A 124 -7.92 15.80 20.89
CA ASP A 124 -9.15 16.38 20.40
C ASP A 124 -9.47 16.04 18.90
N PRO A 125 -10.61 15.41 18.58
CA PRO A 125 -11.02 15.12 17.19
C PRO A 125 -11.35 16.37 16.36
N ALA A 126 -11.19 17.58 16.90
CA ALA A 126 -11.54 18.85 16.24
C ALA A 126 -10.52 19.34 15.20
N ALA A 127 -9.37 18.71 15.04
CA ALA A 127 -8.39 19.06 14.00
C ALA A 127 -8.48 18.10 12.82
N SER A 128 -9.66 17.96 12.23
CA SER A 128 -9.84 17.08 11.06
C SER A 128 -9.76 17.89 9.77
N ASP A 129 -8.59 18.36 9.39
CA ASP A 129 -8.31 18.47 7.97
C ASP A 129 -8.14 17.02 7.48
N THR A 130 -9.19 16.48 6.92
CA THR A 130 -9.15 15.16 6.30
C THR A 130 -8.07 15.21 5.21
N PRO A 131 -6.98 14.46 5.31
CA PRO A 131 -5.88 14.58 4.37
C PRO A 131 -6.36 14.30 2.95
N VAL A 132 -5.83 15.05 2.00
CA VAL A 132 -6.11 14.87 0.58
C VAL A 132 -4.88 14.22 -0.05
N ASP A 133 -5.09 13.17 -0.85
CA ASP A 133 -4.08 12.67 -1.75
C ASP A 133 -4.19 13.39 -3.09
N GLU A 134 -3.33 14.39 -3.30
CA GLU A 134 -3.35 15.21 -4.51
C GLU A 134 -2.97 14.41 -5.77
N HIS A 135 -2.14 13.36 -5.65
CA HIS A 135 -1.76 12.52 -6.78
C HIS A 135 -2.90 11.63 -7.25
N LEU A 136 -3.66 11.14 -6.29
CA LEU A 136 -4.74 10.20 -6.55
C LEU A 136 -6.08 10.89 -6.75
N GLY A 137 -6.18 12.19 -6.37
CA GLY A 137 -7.41 12.98 -6.47
C GLY A 137 -8.50 12.47 -5.53
N ALA A 138 -8.14 12.22 -4.28
CA ALA A 138 -9.00 11.58 -3.31
C ALA A 138 -8.88 12.23 -1.93
N VAL A 139 -9.98 12.23 -1.20
CA VAL A 139 -10.00 12.44 0.24
C VAL A 139 -9.50 11.14 0.89
N ALA A 140 -8.62 11.25 1.88
CA ALA A 140 -8.00 10.10 2.52
C ALA A 140 -8.40 10.01 3.99
N ARG A 141 -8.70 8.80 4.47
CA ARG A 141 -8.87 8.49 5.89
C ARG A 141 -7.90 7.39 6.28
N LEU A 142 -7.13 7.63 7.32
CA LEU A 142 -6.08 6.71 7.77
C LEU A 142 -6.59 5.80 8.88
N ARG A 143 -6.32 4.51 8.72
CA ARG A 143 -6.62 3.48 9.72
C ARG A 143 -5.40 2.63 10.00
N GLU A 144 -5.06 2.45 11.26
CA GLU A 144 -3.96 1.59 11.69
C GLU A 144 -4.40 0.13 11.75
N GLY A 145 -3.52 -0.78 11.37
CA GLY A 145 -3.60 -2.17 11.81
C GLY A 145 -4.43 -3.15 11.01
N ILE A 146 -4.60 -2.98 9.71
CA ILE A 146 -5.33 -3.94 8.87
C ILE A 146 -4.50 -5.13 8.37
N GLY A 147 -3.97 -5.91 9.29
CA GLY A 147 -3.35 -7.20 8.93
C GLY A 147 -2.02 -7.12 8.19
N LEU A 148 -1.53 -5.91 7.86
CA LEU A 148 -0.20 -5.67 7.31
C LEU A 148 0.67 -5.06 8.41
N PRO A 149 1.69 -5.75 8.93
CA PRO A 149 2.50 -5.25 10.03
C PRO A 149 3.20 -3.94 9.68
N GLY A 150 2.97 -2.91 10.50
CA GLY A 150 3.61 -1.61 10.34
C GLY A 150 3.11 -0.75 9.18
N ALA A 151 2.03 -1.17 8.49
CA ALA A 151 1.41 -0.39 7.44
C ALA A 151 0.00 0.07 7.84
N TRP A 152 -0.39 1.24 7.32
CA TRP A 152 -1.71 1.85 7.48
C TRP A 152 -2.64 1.44 6.33
N THR A 153 -3.94 1.43 6.57
CA THR A 153 -4.91 1.54 5.48
C THR A 153 -5.21 2.99 5.22
N VAL A 154 -5.18 3.34 3.96
CA VAL A 154 -5.58 4.66 3.47
C VAL A 154 -6.86 4.47 2.69
N LEU A 155 -8.01 4.70 3.33
CA LEU A 155 -9.30 4.74 2.64
C LEU A 155 -9.31 5.96 1.74
N LEU A 156 -9.65 5.77 0.47
CA LEU A 156 -9.59 6.79 -0.57
C LEU A 156 -10.95 6.94 -1.23
N GLU A 157 -11.60 8.08 -1.02
CA GLU A 157 -12.83 8.47 -1.69
C GLU A 157 -12.51 9.51 -2.76
N PRO A 158 -12.92 9.31 -4.03
CA PRO A 158 -12.62 10.26 -5.09
C PRO A 158 -13.22 11.64 -4.79
N SER A 159 -12.40 12.66 -4.81
CA SER A 159 -12.83 14.06 -4.72
C SER A 159 -12.95 14.74 -6.08
N THR A 160 -12.35 14.13 -7.10
CA THR A 160 -12.33 14.63 -8.48
C THR A 160 -12.37 13.45 -9.47
N GLU A 161 -12.53 13.76 -10.77
CA GLU A 161 -12.27 12.81 -11.86
C GLU A 161 -10.76 12.54 -11.96
N GLY A 162 -10.27 11.69 -11.03
CA GLY A 162 -8.85 11.39 -10.88
C GLY A 162 -8.54 9.90 -10.99
N ARG A 163 -7.38 9.53 -10.46
CA ARG A 163 -6.88 8.15 -10.54
C ARG A 163 -7.70 7.18 -9.71
N VAL A 164 -8.18 7.60 -8.53
CA VAL A 164 -9.05 6.76 -7.68
C VAL A 164 -10.40 6.54 -8.35
N ALA A 165 -11.00 7.58 -8.94
CA ALA A 165 -12.24 7.43 -9.71
C ALA A 165 -12.08 6.45 -10.88
N ALA A 166 -10.96 6.53 -11.61
CA ALA A 166 -10.66 5.60 -12.70
C ALA A 166 -10.44 4.16 -12.20
N SER A 167 -9.80 3.97 -11.05
CA SER A 167 -9.64 2.66 -10.42
C SER A 167 -10.98 2.08 -10.00
N LEU A 168 -11.83 2.86 -9.33
CA LEU A 168 -13.20 2.46 -8.96
C LEU A 168 -14.02 2.03 -10.17
N ALA A 169 -13.99 2.82 -11.25
CA ALA A 169 -14.74 2.51 -12.46
C ALA A 169 -14.27 1.22 -13.15
N ARG A 170 -12.98 0.92 -13.07
CA ARG A 170 -12.37 -0.25 -13.71
C ARG A 170 -12.46 -1.52 -12.86
N ASP A 171 -12.12 -1.40 -11.57
CA ASP A 171 -11.83 -2.54 -10.69
C ASP A 171 -12.87 -2.69 -9.57
N GLY A 172 -13.73 -1.68 -9.37
CA GLY A 172 -14.61 -1.59 -8.21
C GLY A 172 -13.86 -1.16 -6.94
N GLU A 173 -14.50 -1.27 -5.80
CA GLU A 173 -13.89 -0.97 -4.50
C GLU A 173 -12.84 -2.00 -4.12
N GLY A 174 -11.79 -1.54 -3.44
CA GLY A 174 -10.71 -2.42 -2.99
C GLY A 174 -9.32 -1.79 -3.03
N PRO A 175 -8.27 -2.60 -2.81
CA PRO A 175 -6.89 -2.14 -2.85
C PRO A 175 -6.55 -1.55 -4.22
N CYS A 176 -6.02 -0.32 -4.25
CA CYS A 176 -5.71 0.41 -5.48
C CYS A 176 -4.36 1.14 -5.48
N ALA A 177 -3.71 1.28 -4.32
CA ALA A 177 -2.43 1.98 -4.21
C ALA A 177 -1.50 1.35 -3.17
N LEU A 178 -0.19 1.51 -3.38
CA LEU A 178 0.87 1.17 -2.44
C LEU A 178 1.59 2.47 -2.05
N TYR A 179 1.69 2.76 -0.75
CA TYR A 179 2.49 3.87 -0.23
C TYR A 179 3.79 3.30 0.34
N LEU A 180 4.89 3.72 -0.26
CA LEU A 180 6.23 3.21 0.04
C LEU A 180 7.10 4.33 0.60
N ARG A 181 7.86 4.03 1.66
CA ARG A 181 8.85 4.94 2.23
C ARG A 181 10.25 4.42 1.94
N PRO A 182 11.09 5.20 1.25
CA PRO A 182 12.50 4.85 1.06
C PRO A 182 13.28 5.00 2.37
N ALA A 183 14.17 4.06 2.65
CA ALA A 183 15.03 4.10 3.83
C ALA A 183 15.99 5.31 3.82
N ALA A 184 16.44 5.72 2.65
CA ALA A 184 17.32 6.87 2.47
C ALA A 184 16.59 8.24 2.55
N GLY A 185 15.26 8.23 2.65
CA GLY A 185 14.43 9.43 2.53
C GLY A 185 14.00 9.72 1.09
N LEU A 186 13.00 10.61 0.95
CA LEU A 186 12.36 10.86 -0.35
C LEU A 186 13.29 11.57 -1.33
N ASP A 187 14.03 12.62 -0.91
CA ASP A 187 14.90 13.39 -1.81
C ASP A 187 16.04 12.56 -2.39
N PRO A 188 16.87 11.86 -1.60
CA PRO A 188 17.92 11.02 -2.15
C PRO A 188 17.37 9.92 -3.06
N TRP A 189 16.20 9.38 -2.72
CA TRP A 189 15.57 8.36 -3.54
C TRP A 189 15.13 8.91 -4.90
N ILE A 190 14.54 10.13 -4.96
CA ILE A 190 14.13 10.79 -6.21
C ILE A 190 15.36 11.02 -7.11
N GLU A 191 16.47 11.51 -6.56
CA GLU A 191 17.71 11.74 -7.30
C GLU A 191 18.23 10.43 -7.91
N ALA A 192 18.38 9.40 -7.09
CA ALA A 192 18.82 8.09 -7.54
C ALA A 192 17.86 7.47 -8.56
N ALA A 193 16.54 7.63 -8.39
CA ALA A 193 15.54 7.17 -9.36
C ALA A 193 15.70 7.86 -10.73
N ARG A 194 15.94 9.16 -10.75
CA ARG A 194 16.19 9.92 -11.99
C ARG A 194 17.48 9.49 -12.69
N GLU A 195 18.55 9.24 -11.94
CA GLU A 195 19.81 8.72 -12.49
C GLU A 195 19.63 7.38 -13.18
N ARG A 196 18.73 6.54 -12.67
CA ARG A 196 18.34 5.25 -13.27
C ARG A 196 17.33 5.39 -14.43
N GLY A 197 16.90 6.60 -14.75
CA GLY A 197 15.88 6.84 -15.79
C GLY A 197 14.46 6.50 -15.36
N VAL A 198 14.19 6.37 -14.05
CA VAL A 198 12.84 6.14 -13.54
C VAL A 198 12.04 7.43 -13.58
N THR A 199 10.91 7.41 -14.26
CA THR A 199 10.00 8.55 -14.32
C THR A 199 9.16 8.64 -13.06
N VAL A 200 9.26 9.78 -12.39
CA VAL A 200 8.45 10.13 -11.21
C VAL A 200 7.68 11.42 -11.47
N SER A 201 6.51 11.57 -10.87
CA SER A 201 5.73 12.81 -10.96
C SER A 201 6.41 13.99 -10.25
N ALA A 202 5.84 15.17 -10.39
CA ALA A 202 6.15 16.28 -9.49
C ALA A 202 5.77 15.89 -8.05
N ARG A 203 6.43 16.52 -7.06
CA ARG A 203 6.10 16.35 -5.65
C ARG A 203 4.75 16.99 -5.33
N ARG A 204 3.98 16.35 -4.47
CA ARG A 204 2.69 16.82 -3.97
C ARG A 204 2.45 16.35 -2.55
N ASP A 205 1.52 17.00 -1.87
CA ASP A 205 1.08 16.57 -0.55
C ASP A 205 0.23 15.32 -0.57
N GLY A 206 0.30 14.55 0.50
CA GLY A 206 -0.49 13.34 0.70
C GLY A 206 -0.57 12.89 2.16
N PRO A 207 -1.22 11.75 2.41
CA PRO A 207 -1.54 11.30 3.77
C PRO A 207 -0.32 11.02 4.65
N PHE A 208 0.86 10.81 4.06
CA PHE A 208 2.12 10.57 4.78
C PHE A 208 3.17 11.66 4.52
N GLY A 209 2.74 12.88 4.22
CA GLY A 209 3.61 14.00 3.86
C GLY A 209 3.89 14.07 2.35
N ASP A 210 4.98 14.75 1.98
CA ASP A 210 5.37 14.89 0.58
C ASP A 210 5.51 13.54 -0.10
N GLN A 211 5.03 13.47 -1.32
CA GLN A 211 5.02 12.22 -2.10
C GLN A 211 5.23 12.47 -3.58
N VAL A 212 5.66 11.43 -4.28
CA VAL A 212 5.72 11.34 -5.73
C VAL A 212 5.03 10.07 -6.21
N LEU A 213 4.47 10.10 -7.41
CA LEU A 213 3.87 8.94 -8.04
C LEU A 213 4.86 8.34 -9.03
N LEU A 214 5.11 7.03 -8.93
CA LEU A 214 5.77 6.28 -9.98
C LEU A 214 4.85 6.17 -11.19
N ALA A 215 5.39 6.41 -12.37
CA ALA A 215 4.67 6.15 -13.61
C ALA A 215 4.38 4.65 -13.69
N SER A 216 3.20 4.23 -13.29
CA SER A 216 2.69 2.88 -13.48
C SER A 216 1.97 2.76 -14.81
N GLY A 217 1.98 1.57 -15.42
CA GLY A 217 1.18 1.31 -16.61
C GLY A 217 -0.33 1.55 -16.34
N PRO A 218 -1.15 1.62 -17.39
CA PRO A 218 -2.57 2.00 -17.28
C PRO A 218 -3.44 1.02 -16.50
N SER A 219 -2.94 -0.14 -16.13
CA SER A 219 -3.73 -1.26 -15.58
C SER A 219 -3.18 -1.83 -14.28
N GLY A 220 -2.42 -1.07 -13.49
CA GLY A 220 -1.91 -1.53 -12.19
C GLY A 220 -2.34 -0.63 -11.03
N PRO A 221 -2.10 -1.06 -9.80
CA PRO A 221 -2.22 -0.19 -8.64
C PRO A 221 -1.25 0.99 -8.77
N HIS A 222 -1.61 2.07 -8.12
CA HIS A 222 -0.76 3.25 -8.04
C HIS A 222 0.37 2.99 -7.05
N VAL A 223 1.61 3.29 -7.44
CA VAL A 223 2.77 3.20 -6.54
C VAL A 223 3.17 4.62 -6.17
N VAL A 224 2.95 4.97 -4.92
CA VAL A 224 3.26 6.28 -4.33
C VAL A 224 4.49 6.11 -3.45
N VAL A 225 5.51 6.95 -3.66
CA VAL A 225 6.69 7.01 -2.80
C VAL A 225 6.61 8.29 -1.98
N THR A 226 6.68 8.15 -0.66
CA THR A 226 6.39 9.23 0.30
C THR A 226 7.50 9.40 1.32
N GLU A 227 7.56 10.57 1.97
CA GLU A 227 8.44 10.80 3.11
C GLU A 227 8.15 9.84 4.27
N GLY A 228 6.90 9.37 4.37
CA GLY A 228 6.47 8.43 5.40
C GLY A 228 6.40 9.08 6.78
N ARG A 229 6.00 10.35 6.86
CA ARG A 229 5.69 10.97 8.15
C ARG A 229 4.64 10.13 8.85
N SER A 230 4.84 9.92 10.16
CA SER A 230 3.76 9.28 10.93
C SER A 230 2.52 10.17 10.85
N PRO A 231 1.34 9.60 10.53
CA PRO A 231 0.10 10.37 10.54
C PRO A 231 -0.32 10.79 11.97
N VAL A 232 0.40 10.32 13.00
CA VAL A 232 0.20 10.77 14.38
C VAL A 232 0.78 12.17 14.53
N PRO A 233 0.00 13.16 15.02
CA PRO A 233 0.47 14.52 15.26
C PRO A 233 1.73 14.54 16.13
N PRO A 234 2.71 15.41 15.86
CA PRO A 234 3.95 15.50 16.63
C PRO A 234 3.73 15.89 18.11
N ASP A 235 2.55 16.38 18.46
CA ASP A 235 2.17 16.83 19.81
C ASP A 235 1.52 15.75 20.68
N ALA A 236 1.43 14.49 20.24
CA ALA A 236 1.03 13.43 21.15
C ALA A 236 2.10 13.32 22.26
N PRO A 237 1.76 13.59 23.55
CA PRO A 237 2.75 13.59 24.61
C PRO A 237 3.39 12.20 24.67
N ALA A 238 4.71 12.15 24.50
CA ALA A 238 5.47 10.94 24.70
C ALA A 238 5.09 10.39 26.08
N GLY A 239 4.37 9.27 26.10
CA GLY A 239 3.87 8.67 27.33
C GLY A 239 5.02 8.57 28.33
N THR A 240 4.89 9.29 29.43
CA THR A 240 5.79 9.21 30.57
C THR A 240 5.83 7.75 31.00
N ILE A 241 6.90 7.05 30.66
CA ILE A 241 7.17 5.73 31.19
C ILE A 241 7.35 5.93 32.70
N ALA A 242 6.30 5.64 33.47
CA ALA A 242 6.40 5.58 34.92
C ALA A 242 7.37 4.45 35.28
N GLN A 243 8.43 4.82 36.01
CA GLN A 243 9.37 3.90 36.66
C GLN A 243 8.71 3.12 37.78
#